data_3341838332acd1f1d5ce91c453625cf0
#
_entry.id   3341838332acd1f1d5ce91c453625cf0
#
_cell.length_a   1.000
_cell.length_b   1.000
_cell.length_c   1.000
_cell.angle_alpha   90.00
_cell.angle_beta   90.00
_cell.angle_gamma   90.00
#
_symmetry.space_group_name_H-M   'P 1'
#
loop_
_entity.id
_entity.type
_entity.pdbx_description
1 polymer ?
#
loop_
_entity_poly.entity_id
_entity_poly.type
_entity_poly.pdbx_seq_one_letter_code
_entity_poly.pdbx_strand_id
1 'polypeptide(L)'
;MSTQPNPLATSDEIVGGIPAYGTLIQVLSDPGPPEVYTTIEGVGDITGPGNSMDEIDVTSHSTGVPIKQVIPGLIDLGELAFPCYWIPSDPTQKMSSPYGLEYLFFTRKVTKFQLVNTDPTHRTRQFKGFVKSIAEDAKVTGVMQRNCSIRITSPWVDAAAPMSATPSTVSAPSAGTPSGTIAVKTGGSHAPWNPVPSVAWITITAPTAPQMGDGDITYTVAAQLPAAPARSGTIDITGLGLVVTIDQAIGT
;
A
#
# COMPACT_ATOMS: atom_id res chain seq x y z
N MET A 1 42.70 -7.94 -16.49
CA MET A 1 41.99 -7.96 -15.19
C MET A 1 40.50 -7.85 -15.51
N SER A 2 39.77 -8.97 -15.37
CA SER A 2 38.34 -9.00 -15.59
C SER A 2 37.64 -8.50 -14.30
N THR A 3 37.00 -7.35 -14.36
CA THR A 3 36.14 -6.87 -13.27
C THR A 3 34.86 -7.67 -13.29
N GLN A 4 34.73 -8.60 -12.36
CA GLN A 4 33.49 -9.32 -12.11
C GLN A 4 32.42 -8.30 -11.68
N PRO A 5 31.20 -8.31 -12.26
CA PRO A 5 30.15 -7.41 -11.85
C PRO A 5 29.74 -7.72 -10.40
N ASN A 6 29.58 -6.67 -9.62
CA ASN A 6 29.14 -6.74 -8.22
C ASN A 6 27.76 -7.42 -8.14
N PRO A 7 27.60 -8.52 -7.38
CA PRO A 7 26.31 -9.22 -7.28
C PRO A 7 25.26 -8.52 -6.41
N LEU A 8 25.55 -7.31 -5.93
CA LEU A 8 24.63 -6.47 -5.15
C LEU A 8 24.27 -5.21 -5.97
N ALA A 9 23.77 -5.39 -7.19
CA ALA A 9 23.14 -4.30 -7.92
C ALA A 9 21.97 -3.78 -7.05
N THR A 10 22.05 -2.53 -6.64
CA THR A 10 20.94 -1.83 -5.99
C THR A 10 19.80 -1.73 -6.98
N SER A 11 18.55 -1.72 -6.51
CA SER A 11 17.32 -1.69 -7.30
C SER A 11 17.25 -0.55 -8.35
N ASP A 12 18.15 0.42 -8.27
CA ASP A 12 18.27 1.54 -9.21
C ASP A 12 18.93 1.18 -10.55
N GLU A 13 19.57 0.00 -10.66
CA GLU A 13 20.23 -0.43 -11.91
C GLU A 13 19.30 -1.25 -12.83
N ILE A 14 18.13 -1.64 -12.39
CA ILE A 14 17.15 -2.33 -13.24
C ILE A 14 16.29 -1.27 -13.94
N VAL A 15 16.77 -0.80 -15.07
CA VAL A 15 16.03 0.14 -15.92
C VAL A 15 14.75 -0.56 -16.40
N GLY A 16 13.61 -0.30 -15.72
CA GLY A 16 12.26 -0.63 -16.17
C GLY A 16 11.61 -1.89 -15.62
N GLY A 17 12.26 -2.71 -14.79
CA GLY A 17 11.65 -3.90 -14.18
C GLY A 17 11.40 -3.73 -12.69
N ILE A 18 10.19 -4.08 -12.20
CA ILE A 18 9.86 -4.14 -10.77
C ILE A 18 10.10 -5.56 -10.29
N PRO A 19 10.92 -5.79 -9.23
CA PRO A 19 11.09 -7.12 -8.65
C PRO A 19 9.75 -7.68 -8.15
N ALA A 20 9.38 -8.88 -8.54
CA ALA A 20 8.17 -9.54 -8.05
C ALA A 20 8.32 -10.13 -6.64
N TYR A 21 9.56 -10.35 -6.19
CA TYR A 21 9.85 -10.89 -4.86
C TYR A 21 9.37 -9.93 -3.77
N GLY A 22 8.59 -10.48 -2.82
CA GLY A 22 8.01 -9.68 -1.71
C GLY A 22 6.62 -9.10 -2.02
N THR A 23 6.05 -9.36 -3.20
CA THR A 23 4.63 -9.04 -3.48
C THR A 23 3.73 -9.82 -2.53
N LEU A 24 2.81 -9.13 -1.85
CA LEU A 24 1.92 -9.72 -0.85
C LEU A 24 0.47 -9.67 -1.31
N ILE A 25 -0.27 -10.74 -1.00
CA ILE A 25 -1.73 -10.75 -1.09
C ILE A 25 -2.28 -10.59 0.31
N GLN A 26 -3.18 -9.64 0.50
CA GLN A 26 -3.83 -9.36 1.78
C GLN A 26 -5.34 -9.46 1.63
N VAL A 27 -6.00 -9.88 2.71
CA VAL A 27 -7.45 -9.96 2.82
C VAL A 27 -7.94 -8.97 3.87
N LEU A 28 -9.09 -8.35 3.64
CA LEU A 28 -9.73 -7.47 4.63
C LEU A 28 -10.13 -8.29 5.87
N SER A 29 -9.47 -8.00 7.00
CA SER A 29 -9.72 -8.65 8.29
C SER A 29 -10.67 -7.86 9.19
N ASP A 30 -10.61 -6.52 9.12
CA ASP A 30 -11.51 -5.63 9.84
C ASP A 30 -12.01 -4.52 8.90
N PRO A 31 -13.33 -4.39 8.67
CA PRO A 31 -13.93 -3.36 7.83
C PRO A 31 -14.10 -2.00 8.53
N GLY A 32 -13.64 -1.87 9.80
CA GLY A 32 -13.75 -0.62 10.55
C GLY A 32 -12.96 0.54 9.91
N PRO A 33 -13.22 1.80 10.31
CA PRO A 33 -12.35 2.92 9.96
C PRO A 33 -11.18 3.05 10.98
N PRO A 34 -9.90 2.83 10.58
CA PRO A 34 -9.43 2.44 9.25
C PRO A 34 -9.63 0.93 8.95
N GLU A 35 -9.79 0.58 7.67
CA GLU A 35 -9.81 -0.83 7.23
C GLU A 35 -8.47 -1.49 7.53
N VAL A 36 -8.52 -2.70 8.10
CA VAL A 36 -7.32 -3.50 8.40
C VAL A 36 -7.24 -4.68 7.45
N TYR A 37 -6.07 -4.87 6.86
CA TYR A 37 -5.78 -5.96 5.94
C TYR A 37 -4.72 -6.88 6.55
N THR A 38 -4.93 -8.19 6.43
CA THR A 38 -4.00 -9.21 6.94
C THR A 38 -3.39 -9.95 5.76
N THR A 39 -2.07 -10.12 5.78
CA THR A 39 -1.34 -10.86 4.74
C THR A 39 -1.72 -12.33 4.78
N ILE A 40 -1.96 -12.92 3.62
CA ILE A 40 -2.15 -14.36 3.48
C ILE A 40 -0.77 -15.00 3.53
N GLU A 41 -0.54 -15.83 4.53
CA GLU A 41 0.77 -16.45 4.76
C GLU A 41 1.04 -17.61 3.79
N GLY A 42 2.33 -17.84 3.51
CA GLY A 42 2.78 -18.98 2.71
C GLY A 42 2.47 -18.88 1.22
N VAL A 43 2.13 -17.71 0.71
CA VAL A 43 1.85 -17.50 -0.72
C VAL A 43 3.12 -17.69 -1.54
N GLY A 44 3.03 -18.49 -2.60
CA GLY A 44 4.07 -18.69 -3.61
C GLY A 44 3.89 -17.75 -4.81
N ASP A 45 4.16 -18.24 -6.00
CA ASP A 45 4.09 -17.46 -7.23
C ASP A 45 2.66 -16.99 -7.54
N ILE A 46 2.50 -15.69 -7.74
CA ILE A 46 1.20 -15.07 -8.02
C ILE A 46 1.03 -14.95 -9.54
N THR A 47 -0.06 -15.49 -10.06
CA THR A 47 -0.41 -15.41 -11.49
C THR A 47 -1.69 -14.62 -11.67
N GLY A 48 -1.69 -13.71 -12.63
CA GLY A 48 -2.85 -12.87 -12.96
C GLY A 48 -2.76 -11.44 -12.41
N PRO A 49 -3.86 -10.66 -12.56
CA PRO A 49 -5.07 -11.01 -13.27
C PRO A 49 -4.90 -11.02 -14.80
N GLY A 50 -5.57 -11.98 -15.44
CA GLY A 50 -5.68 -12.02 -16.89
C GLY A 50 -6.90 -11.21 -17.37
N ASN A 51 -6.78 -9.89 -17.44
CA ASN A 51 -7.87 -9.06 -17.94
C ASN A 51 -8.07 -9.30 -19.43
N SER A 52 -9.32 -9.45 -19.86
CA SER A 52 -9.69 -9.57 -21.27
C SER A 52 -10.90 -8.69 -21.58
N MET A 53 -11.09 -8.41 -22.86
CA MET A 53 -12.22 -7.64 -23.34
C MET A 53 -12.85 -8.39 -24.49
N ASP A 54 -14.16 -8.52 -24.47
CA ASP A 54 -14.91 -9.12 -25.58
C ASP A 54 -14.88 -8.20 -26.80
N GLU A 55 -14.86 -8.80 -27.98
CA GLU A 55 -14.97 -8.10 -29.26
C GLU A 55 -16.35 -8.36 -29.86
N ILE A 56 -17.09 -7.30 -30.18
CA ILE A 56 -18.38 -7.38 -30.83
C ILE A 56 -18.17 -7.09 -32.32
N ASP A 57 -18.47 -8.07 -33.16
CA ASP A 57 -18.42 -7.93 -34.62
C ASP A 57 -19.59 -7.10 -35.12
N VAL A 58 -19.29 -5.96 -35.74
CA VAL A 58 -20.27 -5.06 -36.38
C VAL A 58 -20.05 -4.94 -37.89
N THR A 59 -19.35 -5.91 -38.48
CA THR A 59 -19.10 -5.95 -39.92
C THR A 59 -20.43 -6.06 -40.69
N SER A 60 -20.66 -5.13 -41.61
CA SER A 60 -21.87 -5.13 -42.43
C SER A 60 -21.52 -5.37 -43.91
N HIS A 61 -22.46 -5.94 -44.67
CA HIS A 61 -22.30 -6.14 -46.13
C HIS A 61 -22.15 -4.83 -46.93
N SER A 62 -22.46 -3.69 -46.32
CA SER A 62 -22.33 -2.36 -46.94
C SER A 62 -20.93 -1.75 -46.77
N THR A 63 -20.03 -2.39 -46.03
CA THR A 63 -18.63 -1.97 -45.93
C THR A 63 -17.93 -2.23 -47.28
N GLY A 64 -17.55 -1.16 -47.96
CA GLY A 64 -16.86 -1.24 -49.27
C GLY A 64 -15.45 -1.81 -49.26
N VAL A 65 -14.94 -2.29 -48.09
CA VAL A 65 -13.63 -2.90 -47.90
C VAL A 65 -13.79 -4.23 -47.13
N PRO A 66 -13.06 -5.29 -47.52
CA PRO A 66 -13.14 -6.61 -46.87
C PRO A 66 -12.34 -6.62 -45.55
N ILE A 67 -12.69 -5.72 -44.64
CA ILE A 67 -12.04 -5.59 -43.30
C ILE A 67 -13.12 -5.83 -42.25
N LYS A 68 -12.80 -6.71 -41.30
CA LYS A 68 -13.61 -6.96 -40.10
C LYS A 68 -13.69 -5.69 -39.25
N GLN A 69 -14.92 -5.26 -38.95
CA GLN A 69 -15.15 -4.13 -38.02
C GLN A 69 -15.58 -4.67 -36.67
N VAL A 70 -14.86 -4.29 -35.62
CA VAL A 70 -15.10 -4.71 -34.24
C VAL A 70 -15.24 -3.51 -33.34
N ILE A 71 -16.12 -3.60 -32.36
CA ILE A 71 -16.19 -2.63 -31.25
C ILE A 71 -15.90 -3.34 -29.94
N PRO A 72 -15.32 -2.63 -28.94
CA PRO A 72 -15.06 -3.20 -27.63
C PRO A 72 -16.34 -3.57 -26.91
N GLY A 73 -16.39 -4.78 -26.33
CA GLY A 73 -17.49 -5.31 -25.54
C GLY A 73 -17.24 -5.22 -24.04
N LEU A 74 -17.68 -6.24 -23.30
CA LEU A 74 -17.53 -6.31 -21.86
C LEU A 74 -16.10 -6.66 -21.45
N ILE A 75 -15.65 -6.05 -20.34
CA ILE A 75 -14.36 -6.36 -19.75
C ILE A 75 -14.52 -7.50 -18.73
N ASP A 76 -13.76 -8.57 -18.90
CA ASP A 76 -13.52 -9.59 -17.89
C ASP A 76 -12.27 -9.26 -17.11
N LEU A 77 -12.40 -9.08 -15.79
CA LEU A 77 -11.29 -8.74 -14.88
C LEU A 77 -10.44 -9.95 -14.52
N GLY A 78 -10.82 -11.15 -14.96
CA GLY A 78 -10.06 -12.36 -14.74
C GLY A 78 -10.01 -12.82 -13.30
N GLU A 79 -8.98 -13.59 -13.00
CA GLU A 79 -8.76 -14.14 -11.66
C GLU A 79 -7.29 -14.05 -11.27
N LEU A 80 -7.05 -14.00 -9.98
CA LEU A 80 -5.73 -14.07 -9.35
C LEU A 80 -5.56 -15.48 -8.82
N ALA A 81 -4.53 -16.20 -9.28
CA ALA A 81 -4.22 -17.56 -8.87
C ALA A 81 -2.88 -17.61 -8.17
N PHE A 82 -2.79 -18.38 -7.09
CA PHE A 82 -1.56 -18.57 -6.32
C PHE A 82 -1.58 -19.89 -5.55
N PRO A 83 -0.45 -20.59 -5.44
CA PRO A 83 -0.26 -21.63 -4.46
C PRO A 83 0.01 -21.01 -3.09
N CYS A 84 -0.46 -21.61 -2.02
CA CYS A 84 -0.04 -21.28 -0.66
C CYS A 84 0.31 -22.56 0.11
N TYR A 85 1.35 -22.50 0.93
CA TYR A 85 1.65 -23.55 1.87
C TYR A 85 0.54 -23.64 2.92
N TRP A 86 0.05 -24.86 3.18
CA TRP A 86 -1.01 -25.00 4.17
C TRP A 86 -0.44 -24.86 5.58
N ILE A 87 -0.90 -23.81 6.27
CA ILE A 87 -0.54 -23.50 7.65
C ILE A 87 -1.82 -23.55 8.50
N PRO A 88 -2.14 -24.68 9.17
CA PRO A 88 -3.41 -24.85 9.88
C PRO A 88 -3.67 -23.85 11.01
N SER A 89 -2.60 -23.27 11.58
CA SER A 89 -2.70 -22.25 12.64
C SER A 89 -3.01 -20.85 12.11
N ASP A 90 -2.78 -20.61 10.81
CA ASP A 90 -2.95 -19.28 10.23
C ASP A 90 -4.43 -18.87 10.12
N PRO A 91 -4.81 -17.70 10.67
CA PRO A 91 -6.18 -17.21 10.59
C PRO A 91 -6.63 -16.88 9.16
N THR A 92 -5.70 -16.57 8.24
CA THR A 92 -6.06 -16.25 6.84
C THR A 92 -6.39 -17.47 6.00
N GLN A 93 -6.10 -18.69 6.47
CA GLN A 93 -6.32 -19.92 5.72
C GLN A 93 -7.50 -20.75 6.25
N LYS A 94 -7.84 -20.66 7.54
CA LYS A 94 -8.75 -21.60 8.22
C LYS A 94 -10.23 -21.20 8.14
N MET A 95 -11.09 -22.20 8.29
CA MET A 95 -12.55 -22.06 8.31
C MET A 95 -13.09 -21.29 9.53
N SER A 96 -12.39 -21.33 10.67
CA SER A 96 -12.84 -20.68 11.92
C SER A 96 -12.64 -19.17 11.95
N SER A 97 -11.96 -18.61 10.96
CA SER A 97 -11.70 -17.17 10.85
C SER A 97 -12.63 -16.52 9.82
N PRO A 98 -13.30 -15.39 10.12
CA PRO A 98 -14.26 -14.74 9.22
C PRO A 98 -13.64 -14.14 7.96
N TYR A 99 -12.31 -14.08 7.88
CA TYR A 99 -11.51 -13.66 6.73
C TYR A 99 -10.56 -14.75 6.22
N GLY A 100 -10.67 -15.98 6.73
CA GLY A 100 -9.92 -17.13 6.23
C GLY A 100 -10.39 -17.54 4.82
N LEU A 101 -9.48 -17.96 3.96
CA LEU A 101 -9.79 -18.38 2.59
C LEU A 101 -10.85 -19.49 2.55
N GLU A 102 -10.75 -20.49 3.43
CA GLU A 102 -11.75 -21.54 3.57
C GLU A 102 -13.14 -20.99 3.95
N TYR A 103 -13.19 -20.12 4.95
CA TYR A 103 -14.45 -19.49 5.37
C TYR A 103 -15.08 -18.70 4.22
N LEU A 104 -14.29 -17.88 3.52
CA LEU A 104 -14.75 -17.06 2.40
C LEU A 104 -15.27 -17.93 1.24
N PHE A 105 -14.61 -19.07 0.97
CA PHE A 105 -15.04 -20.01 -0.04
C PHE A 105 -16.40 -20.65 0.27
N PHE A 106 -16.55 -21.25 1.46
CA PHE A 106 -17.79 -21.94 1.83
C PHE A 106 -18.96 -20.99 2.08
N THR A 107 -18.70 -19.78 2.58
CA THR A 107 -19.75 -18.76 2.76
C THR A 107 -20.06 -17.96 1.49
N ARG A 108 -19.30 -18.18 0.40
CA ARG A 108 -19.44 -17.45 -0.88
C ARG A 108 -19.36 -15.94 -0.70
N LYS A 109 -18.58 -15.48 0.27
CA LYS A 109 -18.51 -14.06 0.63
C LYS A 109 -17.61 -13.30 -0.34
N VAL A 110 -18.15 -12.19 -0.88
CA VAL A 110 -17.35 -11.20 -1.61
C VAL A 110 -16.71 -10.29 -0.56
N THR A 111 -15.39 -10.13 -0.64
CA THR A 111 -14.62 -9.27 0.27
C THR A 111 -13.62 -8.44 -0.50
N LYS A 112 -12.92 -7.54 0.20
CA LYS A 112 -11.81 -6.77 -0.36
C LYS A 112 -10.51 -7.52 -0.19
N PHE A 113 -9.69 -7.45 -1.22
CA PHE A 113 -8.31 -7.94 -1.23
C PHE A 113 -7.38 -6.81 -1.64
N GLN A 114 -6.12 -6.93 -1.23
CA GLN A 114 -5.05 -6.06 -1.66
C GLN A 114 -3.91 -6.87 -2.25
N LEU A 115 -3.33 -6.34 -3.33
CA LEU A 115 -2.05 -6.78 -3.87
C LEU A 115 -1.03 -5.67 -3.60
N VAL A 116 -0.09 -5.92 -2.70
CA VAL A 116 0.97 -4.98 -2.34
C VAL A 116 2.20 -5.31 -3.15
N ASN A 117 2.56 -4.43 -4.07
CA ASN A 117 3.75 -4.60 -4.89
C ASN A 117 5.00 -4.10 -4.15
N THR A 118 6.15 -4.62 -4.55
CA THR A 118 7.48 -4.25 -4.00
C THR A 118 8.13 -3.08 -4.72
N ASP A 119 7.39 -2.36 -5.56
CA ASP A 119 7.91 -1.17 -6.22
C ASP A 119 8.31 -0.09 -5.18
N PRO A 120 9.23 0.83 -5.51
CA PRO A 120 9.66 1.89 -4.59
C PRO A 120 8.51 2.78 -4.10
N THR A 121 7.39 2.79 -4.83
CA THR A 121 6.18 3.55 -4.47
C THR A 121 5.21 2.71 -3.64
N HIS A 122 5.52 1.44 -3.35
CA HIS A 122 4.66 0.48 -2.63
C HIS A 122 3.22 0.50 -3.12
N ARG A 123 3.05 0.49 -4.43
CA ARG A 123 1.73 0.61 -5.05
C ARG A 123 0.84 -0.56 -4.63
N THR A 124 -0.17 -0.24 -3.84
CA THR A 124 -1.14 -1.21 -3.35
C THR A 124 -2.39 -1.15 -4.21
N ARG A 125 -2.77 -2.27 -4.81
CA ARG A 125 -3.99 -2.37 -5.61
C ARG A 125 -5.06 -3.08 -4.80
N GLN A 126 -6.19 -2.40 -4.59
CA GLN A 126 -7.37 -2.97 -3.95
C GLN A 126 -8.40 -3.40 -4.99
N PHE A 127 -9.08 -4.50 -4.71
CA PHE A 127 -10.19 -4.99 -5.51
C PHE A 127 -11.17 -5.78 -4.64
N LYS A 128 -12.40 -5.92 -5.12
CA LYS A 128 -13.37 -6.84 -4.54
C LYS A 128 -13.33 -8.16 -5.32
N GLY A 129 -13.45 -9.25 -4.59
CA GLY A 129 -13.46 -10.58 -5.18
C GLY A 129 -14.02 -11.62 -4.23
N PHE A 130 -14.12 -12.84 -4.72
CA PHE A 130 -14.47 -14.01 -3.92
C PHE A 130 -13.51 -15.15 -4.23
N VAL A 131 -13.31 -16.03 -3.27
CA VAL A 131 -12.51 -17.24 -3.46
C VAL A 131 -13.28 -18.19 -4.35
N LYS A 132 -12.76 -18.45 -5.55
CA LYS A 132 -13.40 -19.29 -6.58
C LYS A 132 -13.07 -20.75 -6.41
N SER A 133 -11.82 -21.05 -6.07
CA SER A 133 -11.36 -22.43 -5.89
C SER A 133 -10.29 -22.54 -4.81
N ILE A 134 -10.30 -23.67 -4.11
CA ILE A 134 -9.22 -24.12 -3.21
C ILE A 134 -9.02 -25.58 -3.55
N ALA A 135 -7.85 -25.93 -4.08
CA ALA A 135 -7.47 -27.31 -4.39
C ALA A 135 -6.25 -27.70 -3.56
N GLU A 136 -6.32 -28.82 -2.85
CA GLU A 136 -5.21 -29.32 -2.04
C GLU A 136 -4.25 -30.14 -2.91
N ASP A 137 -2.96 -29.94 -2.73
CA ASP A 137 -1.87 -30.70 -3.35
C ASP A 137 -0.96 -31.25 -2.26
N ALA A 138 -1.08 -32.55 -2.00
CA ALA A 138 -0.31 -33.27 -0.99
C ALA A 138 0.65 -34.25 -1.66
N LYS A 139 1.84 -33.78 -1.99
CA LYS A 139 2.89 -34.61 -2.59
C LYS A 139 3.66 -35.38 -1.52
N VAL A 140 3.93 -36.68 -1.77
CA VAL A 140 4.67 -37.54 -0.83
C VAL A 140 6.07 -37.01 -0.51
N THR A 141 6.70 -36.31 -1.46
CA THR A 141 8.06 -35.76 -1.33
C THR A 141 8.09 -34.25 -1.11
N GLY A 142 6.94 -33.63 -0.80
CA GLY A 142 6.82 -32.18 -0.70
C GLY A 142 6.08 -31.69 0.54
N VAL A 143 5.95 -30.41 0.65
CA VAL A 143 5.11 -29.75 1.65
C VAL A 143 3.68 -29.68 1.12
N MET A 144 2.69 -29.84 1.99
CA MET A 144 1.29 -29.69 1.63
C MET A 144 0.99 -28.27 1.18
N GLN A 145 0.42 -28.13 0.00
CA GLN A 145 0.09 -26.85 -0.62
C GLN A 145 -1.40 -26.81 -0.98
N ARG A 146 -1.91 -25.58 -1.11
CA ARG A 146 -3.25 -25.30 -1.62
C ARG A 146 -3.12 -24.37 -2.82
N ASN A 147 -3.71 -24.74 -3.94
CA ASN A 147 -3.85 -23.87 -5.09
C ASN A 147 -5.17 -23.10 -4.96
N CYS A 148 -5.04 -21.81 -4.74
CA CYS A 148 -6.17 -20.92 -4.52
C CYS A 148 -6.37 -20.02 -5.74
N SER A 149 -7.64 -19.72 -6.08
CA SER A 149 -7.95 -18.66 -7.04
C SER A 149 -9.02 -17.71 -6.48
N ILE A 150 -8.83 -16.42 -6.74
CA ILE A 150 -9.73 -15.34 -6.38
C ILE A 150 -10.27 -14.72 -7.65
N ARG A 151 -11.60 -14.80 -7.86
CA ARG A 151 -12.28 -14.13 -8.97
C ARG A 151 -12.47 -12.67 -8.64
N ILE A 152 -12.02 -11.79 -9.53
CA ILE A 152 -12.13 -10.35 -9.37
C ILE A 152 -13.50 -9.87 -9.85
N THR A 153 -14.18 -9.06 -9.03
CA THR A 153 -15.54 -8.57 -9.29
C THR A 153 -15.65 -7.04 -9.35
N SER A 154 -14.57 -6.33 -9.08
CA SER A 154 -14.52 -4.87 -9.21
C SER A 154 -13.23 -4.43 -9.90
N PRO A 155 -13.24 -3.30 -10.60
CA PRO A 155 -12.00 -2.70 -11.08
C PRO A 155 -10.99 -2.53 -9.94
N TRP A 156 -9.72 -2.52 -10.30
CA TRP A 156 -8.63 -2.21 -9.40
C TRP A 156 -8.69 -0.73 -9.00
N VAL A 157 -8.52 -0.48 -7.72
CA VAL A 157 -8.33 0.86 -7.17
C VAL A 157 -6.94 0.88 -6.55
N ASP A 158 -6.12 1.84 -6.94
CA ASP A 158 -4.86 2.07 -6.22
C ASP A 158 -5.24 2.54 -4.80
N ALA A 159 -4.98 1.68 -3.82
CA ALA A 159 -5.14 2.09 -2.44
C ALA A 159 -4.04 3.10 -2.15
N ALA A 160 -4.42 4.27 -1.73
CA ALA A 160 -3.46 5.17 -1.10
C ALA A 160 -2.90 4.45 0.13
N ALA A 161 -1.58 4.23 0.16
CA ALA A 161 -0.94 3.82 1.39
C ALA A 161 -1.29 4.86 2.47
N PRO A 162 -1.44 4.49 3.74
CA PRO A 162 -1.86 5.45 4.75
C PRO A 162 -0.86 6.60 4.81
N MET A 163 -1.36 7.81 4.61
CA MET A 163 -0.57 9.02 4.83
C MET A 163 -0.21 9.10 6.32
N SER A 164 1.03 9.37 6.63
CA SER A 164 1.50 9.48 8.01
C SER A 164 2.61 10.49 8.17
N ALA A 165 2.69 11.07 9.37
CA ALA A 165 3.82 11.85 9.83
C ALA A 165 4.39 11.18 11.08
N THR A 166 5.69 10.88 11.06
CA THR A 166 6.34 10.14 12.15
C THR A 166 7.58 10.91 12.65
N PRO A 167 7.63 11.23 13.94
CA PRO A 167 6.62 11.01 14.98
C PRO A 167 5.40 11.93 14.84
N SER A 168 4.22 11.47 15.28
CA SER A 168 2.99 12.27 15.31
C SER A 168 2.91 13.21 16.52
N THR A 169 3.71 12.94 17.55
CA THR A 169 3.87 13.79 18.74
C THR A 169 5.34 13.84 19.11
N VAL A 170 5.83 15.02 19.42
CA VAL A 170 7.22 15.27 19.82
C VAL A 170 7.25 15.97 21.17
N SER A 171 8.04 15.44 22.10
CA SER A 171 8.34 16.10 23.38
C SER A 171 9.64 16.88 23.24
N ALA A 172 9.55 18.22 23.32
CA ALA A 172 10.69 19.09 23.25
C ALA A 172 11.12 19.55 24.66
N PRO A 173 12.43 19.62 24.99
CA PRO A 173 12.90 20.13 26.26
C PRO A 173 12.68 21.66 26.35
N SER A 174 12.70 22.21 27.58
CA SER A 174 12.60 23.65 27.82
C SER A 174 13.70 24.46 27.13
N ALA A 175 14.91 23.90 27.03
CA ALA A 175 16.03 24.50 26.31
C ALA A 175 15.82 24.64 24.79
N GLY A 176 14.70 24.13 24.28
CA GLY A 176 14.42 24.06 22.84
C GLY A 176 15.07 22.86 22.17
N THR A 177 14.74 22.69 20.89
CA THR A 177 15.33 21.66 20.03
C THR A 177 16.03 22.35 18.86
N PRO A 178 17.37 22.28 18.77
CA PRO A 178 18.11 22.97 17.71
C PRO A 178 17.82 22.41 16.32
N SER A 179 17.45 21.12 16.22
CA SER A 179 17.00 20.48 15.00
C SER A 179 16.20 19.23 15.33
N GLY A 180 15.01 19.12 14.77
CA GLY A 180 14.17 17.92 14.81
C GLY A 180 13.76 17.51 13.39
N THR A 181 13.44 16.22 13.20
CA THR A 181 12.99 15.68 11.91
C THR A 181 11.69 14.92 12.07
N ILE A 182 10.75 15.11 11.12
CA ILE A 182 9.49 14.37 11.01
C ILE A 182 9.45 13.79 9.61
N ALA A 183 9.39 12.47 9.52
CA ALA A 183 9.23 11.78 8.24
C ALA A 183 7.76 11.82 7.80
N VAL A 184 7.49 12.32 6.60
CA VAL A 184 6.16 12.39 5.99
C VAL A 184 6.06 11.32 4.92
N LYS A 185 5.04 10.47 5.04
CA LYS A 185 4.65 9.47 4.05
C LYS A 185 3.34 9.88 3.43
N THR A 186 3.33 10.05 2.11
CA THR A 186 2.16 10.54 1.36
C THR A 186 1.27 9.42 0.85
N GLY A 187 1.65 8.17 1.11
CA GLY A 187 0.87 7.04 0.65
C GLY A 187 0.76 6.92 -0.88
N GLY A 188 1.74 7.44 -1.61
CA GLY A 188 1.70 7.51 -3.07
C GLY A 188 0.87 8.70 -3.61
N SER A 189 0.36 9.57 -2.74
CA SER A 189 -0.29 10.81 -3.18
C SER A 189 0.73 11.74 -3.84
N HIS A 190 0.35 12.31 -4.99
CA HIS A 190 1.09 13.37 -5.67
C HIS A 190 0.53 14.77 -5.34
N ALA A 191 -0.35 14.87 -4.33
CA ALA A 191 -0.83 16.17 -3.88
C ALA A 191 0.34 16.97 -3.31
N PRO A 192 0.49 18.24 -3.67
CA PRO A 192 1.49 19.09 -3.08
C PRO A 192 1.17 19.32 -1.60
N TRP A 193 2.19 19.22 -0.74
CA TRP A 193 2.05 19.45 0.69
C TRP A 193 3.09 20.44 1.21
N ASN A 194 2.74 21.13 2.28
CA ASN A 194 3.62 22.12 2.90
C ASN A 194 3.42 22.12 4.42
N PRO A 195 4.51 22.08 5.22
CA PRO A 195 4.40 22.18 6.67
C PRO A 195 4.19 23.63 7.10
N VAL A 196 3.19 23.86 7.94
CA VAL A 196 2.86 25.17 8.49
C VAL A 196 2.81 25.09 10.01
N PRO A 197 3.70 25.80 10.74
CA PRO A 197 3.65 25.82 12.18
C PRO A 197 2.49 26.69 12.67
N SER A 198 1.75 26.23 13.67
CA SER A 198 0.63 26.98 14.28
C SER A 198 1.09 28.10 15.23
N VAL A 199 2.35 28.07 15.63
CA VAL A 199 2.93 28.97 16.66
C VAL A 199 4.32 29.44 16.27
N ALA A 200 4.66 30.68 16.66
CA ALA A 200 5.93 31.33 16.26
C ALA A 200 7.19 30.73 16.89
N TRP A 201 7.07 29.94 17.95
CA TRP A 201 8.23 29.30 18.59
C TRP A 201 8.65 27.95 17.95
N ILE A 202 7.88 27.50 16.94
CA ILE A 202 8.25 26.41 16.04
C ILE A 202 8.64 27.03 14.70
N THR A 203 9.83 26.72 14.20
CA THR A 203 10.29 27.22 12.90
C THR A 203 10.60 26.04 11.98
N ILE A 204 10.00 26.00 10.81
CA ILE A 204 10.32 25.02 9.77
C ILE A 204 11.59 25.47 9.05
N THR A 205 12.59 24.62 9.00
CA THR A 205 13.86 24.88 8.31
C THR A 205 13.94 24.21 6.94
N ALA A 206 13.20 23.10 6.75
CA ALA A 206 12.99 22.44 5.47
C ALA A 206 11.69 21.59 5.52
N PRO A 207 10.96 21.46 4.41
CA PRO A 207 11.12 22.17 3.14
C PRO A 207 10.67 23.62 3.22
N THR A 208 11.26 24.49 2.40
CA THR A 208 10.88 25.91 2.28
C THR A 208 9.90 26.20 1.14
N ALA A 209 9.56 25.17 0.37
CA ALA A 209 8.61 25.21 -0.74
C ALA A 209 7.73 23.95 -0.70
N PRO A 210 6.54 23.97 -1.32
CA PRO A 210 5.68 22.79 -1.40
C PRO A 210 6.40 21.59 -1.98
N GLN A 211 6.20 20.43 -1.37
CA GLN A 211 6.79 19.15 -1.75
C GLN A 211 5.74 18.25 -2.41
N MET A 212 6.19 17.26 -3.18
CA MET A 212 5.37 16.18 -3.73
C MET A 212 6.00 14.85 -3.34
N GLY A 213 5.16 13.85 -3.02
CA GLY A 213 5.64 12.55 -2.58
C GLY A 213 6.19 12.55 -1.15
N ASP A 214 6.85 11.47 -0.77
CA ASP A 214 7.44 11.31 0.56
C ASP A 214 8.58 12.31 0.79
N GLY A 215 8.76 12.72 2.05
CA GLY A 215 9.82 13.66 2.39
C GLY A 215 9.97 13.86 3.90
N ASP A 216 10.94 14.67 4.28
CA ASP A 216 11.21 14.98 5.68
C ASP A 216 10.98 16.47 5.97
N ILE A 217 10.35 16.74 7.12
CA ILE A 217 10.25 18.09 7.67
C ILE A 217 11.38 18.25 8.70
N THR A 218 12.21 19.24 8.50
CA THR A 218 13.19 19.68 9.50
C THR A 218 12.70 20.96 10.17
N TYR A 219 12.74 20.99 11.47
CA TYR A 219 12.22 22.12 12.26
C TYR A 219 13.10 22.41 13.46
N THR A 220 12.95 23.58 14.04
CA THR A 220 13.58 23.99 15.31
C THR A 220 12.51 24.44 16.29
N VAL A 221 12.78 24.25 17.59
CA VAL A 221 11.92 24.72 18.69
C VAL A 221 12.72 25.73 19.51
N ALA A 222 12.20 26.94 19.66
CA ALA A 222 12.84 27.98 20.44
C ALA A 222 12.84 27.62 21.94
N ALA A 223 13.91 28.00 22.66
CA ALA A 223 13.99 27.86 24.11
C ALA A 223 12.84 28.59 24.81
N GLN A 224 12.41 28.06 25.93
CA GLN A 224 11.39 28.65 26.77
C GLN A 224 12.03 29.50 27.89
N LEU A 225 11.36 30.58 28.27
CA LEU A 225 11.82 31.41 29.39
C LEU A 225 11.77 30.63 30.72
N PRO A 226 12.70 30.91 31.66
CA PRO A 226 12.66 30.29 32.98
C PRO A 226 11.30 30.47 33.67
N ALA A 227 10.83 29.43 34.35
CA ALA A 227 9.55 29.36 35.04
C ALA A 227 8.28 29.55 34.16
N ALA A 228 8.40 29.56 32.83
CA ALA A 228 7.24 29.58 31.96
C ALA A 228 6.52 28.21 31.97
N PRO A 229 5.16 28.16 31.92
CA PRO A 229 4.43 26.91 31.93
C PRO A 229 4.70 26.07 30.66
N ALA A 230 4.47 24.75 30.74
CA ALA A 230 4.49 23.90 29.55
C ALA A 230 3.58 24.45 28.45
N ARG A 231 4.01 24.29 27.20
CA ARG A 231 3.24 24.77 26.03
C ARG A 231 3.17 23.72 24.93
N SER A 232 2.10 23.77 24.16
CA SER A 232 1.89 22.88 23.02
C SER A 232 1.64 23.69 21.76
N GLY A 233 2.10 23.17 20.63
CA GLY A 233 1.88 23.75 19.30
C GLY A 233 1.82 22.64 18.26
N THR A 234 1.35 22.94 17.05
CA THR A 234 1.25 21.97 15.98
C THR A 234 2.04 22.38 14.74
N ILE A 235 2.40 21.39 13.94
CA ILE A 235 2.82 21.55 12.56
C ILE A 235 1.74 20.91 11.70
N ASP A 236 0.99 21.74 10.96
CA ASP A 236 -0.06 21.30 10.06
C ASP A 236 0.56 21.00 8.69
N ILE A 237 0.44 19.77 8.21
CA ILE A 237 0.92 19.38 6.88
C ILE A 237 -0.23 19.58 5.90
N THR A 238 -0.32 20.82 5.40
CA THR A 238 -1.39 21.22 4.47
C THR A 238 -1.30 20.43 3.18
N GLY A 239 -2.45 20.07 2.61
CA GLY A 239 -2.54 19.22 1.42
C GLY A 239 -2.66 17.73 1.74
N LEU A 240 -2.21 17.27 2.91
CA LEU A 240 -2.35 15.87 3.36
C LEU A 240 -3.32 15.71 4.54
N GLY A 241 -3.70 16.81 5.21
CA GLY A 241 -4.57 16.75 6.40
C GLY A 241 -3.91 16.09 7.62
N LEU A 242 -2.58 16.04 7.67
CA LEU A 242 -1.81 15.50 8.79
C LEU A 242 -1.41 16.61 9.75
N VAL A 243 -1.40 16.30 11.04
CA VAL A 243 -0.99 17.22 12.10
C VAL A 243 0.01 16.54 13.02
N VAL A 244 1.11 17.22 13.32
CA VAL A 244 2.09 16.78 14.32
C VAL A 244 2.04 17.72 15.51
N THR A 245 1.91 17.16 16.71
CA THR A 245 1.90 17.94 17.97
C THR A 245 3.32 18.02 18.55
N ILE A 246 3.70 19.22 18.98
CA ILE A 246 4.96 19.47 19.68
C ILE A 246 4.65 20.01 21.08
N ASP A 247 4.98 19.21 22.10
CA ASP A 247 4.80 19.56 23.50
C ASP A 247 6.14 19.97 24.09
N GLN A 248 6.27 21.18 24.59
CA GLN A 248 7.47 21.68 25.22
C GLN A 248 7.34 21.73 26.75
N ALA A 249 8.33 21.17 27.43
CA ALA A 249 8.39 21.12 28.88
C ALA A 249 8.44 22.52 29.53
N ILE A 250 8.10 22.58 30.82
CA ILE A 250 8.18 23.78 31.66
C ILE A 250 9.59 24.38 31.59
N GLY A 251 9.71 25.70 31.51
CA GLY A 251 10.97 26.43 31.51
C GLY A 251 11.73 26.21 32.84
N THR A 252 12.98 25.77 32.72
CA THR A 252 13.89 25.55 33.87
C THR A 252 14.87 26.70 34.04
#